data_99681c8033e4fe8b2289e86ef0dd977e
#
_entry.id   99681c8033e4fe8b2289e86ef0dd977e
#
_cell.length_a   1.000
_cell.length_b   1.000
_cell.length_c   1.000
_cell.angle_alpha   90.00
_cell.angle_beta   90.00
_cell.angle_gamma   90.00
#
_symmetry.space_group_name_H-M   'P 1'
#
loop_
_entity.id
_entity.type
_entity.pdbx_description
1 polymer ?
#
loop_
_entity_poly.entity_id
_entity_poly.type
_entity_poly.pdbx_seq_one_letter_code
_entity_poly.pdbx_strand_id
1 'polypeptide(L)'
;MATRREFLAGAAVAATLPRLIATGIGGPASAAENPREKDWDQGAVQHLIPTASHDRFLIKASFAQPQVAPPELEVGNTRLRGQSNAAAGDFWQFDVTGLTPATTYKLSLISGGGKPLCDPWQLSTFPAPDAMPERLRLMIYTCGGGHEGLNQGLPEGKINWLPSALRRRLLQRGLSFKPDALIANGDQIYWDLRAPQASKGSGASALGKELAGVFDRAQPVFGTPNEIVFRRATAPQIVPQYGALLRSTPVFFMQDDHDYFDNDEATDDIITFPPDAFMLALGRATRQLYYPEYLPDRNRPLGLPGASAADRPPGVAEAFGTLRYGKLAEILLYDIRRTQTLAGPSAVFVDGTVEAWLKSRMTDREMIHVVNIPSNPPGWSAGKWGEWYPDVLAKDGKLTTDIPKPYWQSGWLKQHDRLMAEIAAMPGRIPLVVSGDLHAIAEGRMQRSGALDFGKNPVVVILSGPLGTGDRGWPSAFRGIGATPSTHLTMVEDLKPIEENGFIIADFTKDGITVRYFRFNYHKQSPETIDTLEPFRVTELKRP
;
A
#
# COMPACT_ATOMS: atom_id res chain seq x y z
N MET A 1 -34.50 -21.03 2.12
CA MET A 1 -34.11 -20.05 3.14
C MET A 1 -33.35 -20.80 4.24
N ALA A 2 -32.03 -20.73 4.25
CA ALA A 2 -31.22 -21.33 5.31
C ALA A 2 -31.35 -20.46 6.58
N THR A 3 -31.50 -21.10 7.73
CA THR A 3 -31.64 -20.38 8.99
C THR A 3 -30.30 -19.85 9.49
N ARG A 4 -30.31 -18.79 10.32
CA ARG A 4 -29.12 -18.16 10.92
C ARG A 4 -28.19 -19.16 11.66
N ARG A 5 -28.75 -20.30 12.12
CA ARG A 5 -27.99 -21.38 12.78
C ARG A 5 -27.15 -22.20 11.79
N GLU A 6 -27.63 -22.42 10.57
CA GLU A 6 -26.90 -23.17 9.55
C GLU A 6 -25.72 -22.38 8.99
N PHE A 7 -25.85 -21.03 8.92
CA PHE A 7 -24.75 -20.15 8.51
C PHE A 7 -23.57 -20.16 9.51
N LEU A 8 -23.88 -20.20 10.81
CA LEU A 8 -22.85 -20.28 11.86
C LEU A 8 -22.15 -21.64 11.92
N ALA A 9 -22.85 -22.73 11.60
CA ALA A 9 -22.26 -24.07 11.54
C ALA A 9 -21.25 -24.21 10.38
N GLY A 10 -21.48 -23.53 9.25
CA GLY A 10 -20.54 -23.51 8.11
C GLY A 10 -19.24 -22.78 8.39
N ALA A 11 -19.22 -21.79 9.27
CA ALA A 11 -18.02 -21.03 9.62
C ALA A 11 -17.04 -21.83 10.51
N ALA A 12 -17.55 -22.77 11.29
CA ALA A 12 -16.71 -23.57 12.21
C ALA A 12 -15.83 -24.62 11.49
N VAL A 13 -16.15 -24.99 10.25
CA VAL A 13 -15.38 -26.00 9.49
C VAL A 13 -14.14 -25.38 8.77
N ALA A 14 -14.06 -24.07 8.65
CA ALA A 14 -12.94 -23.40 7.96
C ALA A 14 -11.66 -23.19 8.80
N ALA A 15 -11.65 -23.61 10.06
CA ALA A 15 -10.54 -23.33 10.99
C ALA A 15 -9.45 -24.42 11.06
N THR A 16 -9.54 -25.49 10.31
CA THR A 16 -8.46 -26.48 10.19
C THR A 16 -7.74 -26.29 8.86
N LEU A 17 -6.80 -25.36 8.83
CA LEU A 17 -5.72 -25.39 7.84
C LEU A 17 -4.91 -26.68 8.10
N PRO A 18 -4.74 -27.58 7.10
CA PRO A 18 -3.81 -28.68 7.27
C PRO A 18 -2.42 -28.09 7.50
N ARG A 19 -1.75 -28.52 8.57
CA ARG A 19 -0.30 -28.39 8.67
C ARG A 19 0.26 -29.08 7.43
N LEU A 20 0.75 -28.32 6.47
CA LEU A 20 1.59 -28.82 5.40
C LEU A 20 2.84 -29.39 6.07
N ILE A 21 2.89 -30.70 6.17
CA ILE A 21 4.10 -31.43 6.49
C ILE A 21 4.99 -31.24 5.27
N ALA A 22 5.96 -30.37 5.39
CA ALA A 22 7.03 -30.22 4.42
C ALA A 22 7.84 -31.52 4.44
N THR A 23 7.62 -32.39 3.46
CA THR A 23 8.50 -33.51 3.18
C THR A 23 9.71 -32.98 2.40
N GLY A 24 10.84 -32.86 3.09
CA GLY A 24 12.19 -33.07 2.59
C GLY A 24 12.63 -32.32 1.34
N ILE A 25 12.74 -31.00 1.41
CA ILE A 25 13.81 -30.25 0.71
C ILE A 25 14.53 -29.51 1.84
N GLY A 26 15.86 -29.60 1.89
CA GLY A 26 16.70 -29.14 3.00
C GLY A 26 16.20 -27.82 3.58
N GLY A 27 15.89 -27.84 4.88
CA GLY A 27 15.30 -26.70 5.57
C GLY A 27 16.15 -25.45 5.39
N PRO A 28 15.54 -24.28 5.15
CA PRO A 28 16.29 -23.04 5.13
C PRO A 28 16.98 -22.88 6.48
N ALA A 29 18.27 -22.56 6.43
CA ALA A 29 19.00 -22.15 7.62
C ALA A 29 18.20 -21.01 8.30
N SER A 30 17.97 -21.12 9.59
CA SER A 30 17.25 -20.13 10.39
C SER A 30 17.86 -18.76 10.15
N ALA A 31 17.08 -17.85 9.60
CA ALA A 31 17.46 -16.45 9.52
C ALA A 31 17.87 -15.96 10.91
N ALA A 32 18.91 -15.17 11.01
CA ALA A 32 19.24 -14.47 12.25
C ALA A 32 18.08 -13.54 12.59
N GLU A 33 17.15 -13.99 13.41
CA GLU A 33 15.99 -13.24 13.86
C GLU A 33 16.46 -12.01 14.65
N ASN A 34 15.75 -10.88 14.45
CA ASN A 34 15.95 -9.73 15.31
C ASN A 34 15.74 -10.18 16.77
N PRO A 35 16.72 -10.02 17.68
CA PRO A 35 16.61 -10.50 19.06
C PRO A 35 15.35 -10.04 19.79
N ARG A 36 14.78 -8.88 19.40
CA ARG A 36 13.52 -8.34 19.95
C ARG A 36 12.26 -9.00 19.39
N GLU A 37 12.34 -9.68 18.26
CA GLU A 37 11.23 -10.41 17.66
C GLU A 37 11.18 -11.87 18.14
N LYS A 38 12.34 -12.41 18.44
CA LYS A 38 12.51 -13.82 18.83
C LYS A 38 11.84 -14.18 20.14
N ASP A 39 11.71 -13.20 21.03
CA ASP A 39 11.21 -13.40 22.39
C ASP A 39 9.79 -12.84 22.60
N TRP A 40 9.15 -12.21 21.56
CA TRP A 40 7.80 -11.68 21.68
C TRP A 40 6.75 -12.73 21.33
N ASP A 41 5.94 -13.10 22.35
CA ASP A 41 4.85 -14.05 22.15
C ASP A 41 3.64 -13.39 21.49
N GLN A 42 3.32 -13.84 20.27
CA GLN A 42 2.14 -13.39 19.51
C GLN A 42 0.82 -13.86 20.13
N GLY A 43 0.82 -14.93 20.93
CA GLY A 43 -0.34 -15.47 21.61
C GLY A 43 -1.51 -15.79 20.67
N ALA A 44 -2.67 -15.18 20.95
CA ALA A 44 -3.89 -15.36 20.15
C ALA A 44 -3.97 -14.44 18.92
N VAL A 45 -3.06 -13.47 18.78
CA VAL A 45 -3.10 -12.48 17.70
C VAL A 45 -2.61 -13.08 16.38
N GLN A 46 -3.37 -12.90 15.31
CA GLN A 46 -2.94 -13.26 13.96
C GLN A 46 -2.38 -12.08 13.18
N HIS A 47 -2.93 -10.89 13.42
CA HIS A 47 -2.59 -9.68 12.71
C HIS A 47 -2.75 -8.49 13.66
N LEU A 48 -1.79 -7.57 13.63
CA LEU A 48 -1.75 -6.38 14.49
C LEU A 48 -1.04 -5.26 13.76
N ILE A 49 -1.79 -4.29 13.23
CA ILE A 49 -1.27 -3.19 12.41
C ILE A 49 -1.78 -1.85 12.95
N PRO A 50 -0.88 -0.97 13.40
CA PRO A 50 -1.20 0.38 13.85
C PRO A 50 -0.96 1.42 12.77
N THR A 51 -1.67 2.56 12.88
CA THR A 51 -1.23 3.86 12.39
C THR A 51 -1.18 4.86 13.55
N ALA A 52 -0.46 5.97 13.38
CA ALA A 52 -0.29 6.97 14.42
C ALA A 52 -0.38 8.41 13.87
N SER A 53 -0.80 9.32 14.76
CA SER A 53 -0.59 10.76 14.64
C SER A 53 0.21 11.27 15.86
N HIS A 54 0.24 12.57 16.06
CA HIS A 54 0.86 13.18 17.25
C HIS A 54 0.07 12.91 18.53
N ASP A 55 -1.22 12.58 18.46
CA ASP A 55 -2.13 12.47 19.61
C ASP A 55 -3.09 11.26 19.54
N ARG A 56 -2.90 10.37 18.52
CA ARG A 56 -3.87 9.30 18.28
C ARG A 56 -3.20 8.05 17.71
N PHE A 57 -3.70 6.87 18.12
CA PHE A 57 -3.45 5.59 17.46
C PHE A 57 -4.76 5.02 16.92
N LEU A 58 -4.72 4.42 15.74
CA LEU A 58 -5.76 3.53 15.26
C LEU A 58 -5.10 2.18 14.95
N ILE A 59 -5.57 1.13 15.62
CA ILE A 59 -4.96 -0.20 15.56
C ILE A 59 -6.01 -1.19 15.06
N LYS A 60 -5.67 -1.98 14.04
CA LYS A 60 -6.46 -3.12 13.57
C LYS A 60 -5.83 -4.41 14.08
N ALA A 61 -6.64 -5.29 14.65
CA ALA A 61 -6.19 -6.58 15.15
C ALA A 61 -7.14 -7.70 14.71
N SER A 62 -6.57 -8.88 14.44
CA SER A 62 -7.36 -10.10 14.29
C SER A 62 -6.82 -11.23 15.16
N PHE A 63 -7.71 -12.17 15.49
CA PHE A 63 -7.42 -13.27 16.41
C PHE A 63 -7.64 -14.61 15.74
N ALA A 64 -6.85 -15.62 16.15
CA ALA A 64 -6.98 -17.00 15.67
C ALA A 64 -8.34 -17.63 16.03
N GLN A 65 -8.93 -17.15 17.11
CA GLN A 65 -10.29 -17.55 17.55
C GLN A 65 -11.12 -16.30 17.81
N PRO A 66 -12.42 -16.32 17.49
CA PRO A 66 -13.34 -15.23 17.81
C PRO A 66 -13.30 -14.86 19.30
N GLN A 67 -13.31 -13.56 19.59
CA GLN A 67 -13.43 -13.05 20.95
C GLN A 67 -14.92 -12.90 21.29
N VAL A 68 -15.40 -13.68 22.24
CA VAL A 68 -16.83 -13.68 22.66
C VAL A 68 -17.20 -12.35 23.32
N ALA A 69 -16.30 -11.82 24.15
CA ALA A 69 -16.40 -10.49 24.75
C ALA A 69 -15.39 -9.55 24.09
N PRO A 70 -15.71 -8.25 23.99
CA PRO A 70 -14.78 -7.27 23.43
C PRO A 70 -13.41 -7.35 24.11
N PRO A 71 -12.31 -7.52 23.35
CA PRO A 71 -10.98 -7.37 23.89
C PRO A 71 -10.73 -5.93 24.30
N GLU A 72 -9.83 -5.71 25.22
CA GLU A 72 -9.47 -4.39 25.73
C GLU A 72 -8.00 -4.10 25.42
N LEU A 73 -7.73 -2.85 25.07
CA LEU A 73 -6.38 -2.33 24.88
C LEU A 73 -6.02 -1.40 26.04
N GLU A 74 -4.91 -1.69 26.70
CA GLU A 74 -4.28 -0.79 27.67
C GLU A 74 -3.19 0.03 26.98
N VAL A 75 -3.23 1.36 27.17
CA VAL A 75 -2.24 2.30 26.66
C VAL A 75 -1.85 3.24 27.80
N GLY A 76 -0.67 3.04 28.39
CA GLY A 76 -0.30 3.72 29.63
C GLY A 76 -1.30 3.43 30.73
N ASN A 77 -1.98 4.47 31.23
CA ASN A 77 -3.02 4.36 32.29
C ASN A 77 -4.46 4.29 31.72
N THR A 78 -4.62 4.30 30.39
CA THR A 78 -5.93 4.27 29.74
C THR A 78 -6.26 2.85 29.30
N ARG A 79 -7.51 2.42 29.52
CA ARG A 79 -8.06 1.17 29.04
C ARG A 79 -9.28 1.45 28.19
N LEU A 80 -9.34 0.85 27.00
CA LEU A 80 -10.47 1.01 26.09
C LEU A 80 -10.89 -0.34 25.49
N ARG A 81 -12.19 -0.48 25.25
CA ARG A 81 -12.76 -1.67 24.60
C ARG A 81 -12.58 -1.58 23.09
N GLY A 82 -12.24 -2.71 22.49
CA GLY A 82 -12.23 -2.86 21.04
C GLY A 82 -13.64 -2.73 20.45
N GLN A 83 -13.68 -2.17 19.25
CA GLN A 83 -14.86 -2.18 18.38
C GLN A 83 -14.73 -3.33 17.39
N SER A 84 -15.75 -4.17 17.28
CA SER A 84 -15.76 -5.28 16.31
C SER A 84 -15.93 -4.75 14.89
N ASN A 85 -15.08 -5.21 13.98
CA ASN A 85 -15.13 -4.92 12.55
C ASN A 85 -15.77 -6.05 11.73
N ALA A 86 -16.04 -7.20 12.35
CA ALA A 86 -16.67 -8.35 11.71
C ALA A 86 -17.66 -9.04 12.65
N ALA A 87 -18.78 -9.51 12.10
CA ALA A 87 -19.82 -10.19 12.87
C ALA A 87 -19.33 -11.45 13.57
N ALA A 88 -18.29 -12.10 13.05
CA ALA A 88 -17.68 -13.29 13.66
C ALA A 88 -16.89 -13.00 14.93
N GLY A 89 -16.56 -11.73 15.25
CA GLY A 89 -15.80 -11.35 16.45
C GLY A 89 -14.32 -11.70 16.40
N ASP A 90 -13.77 -11.88 15.21
CA ASP A 90 -12.36 -12.20 15.00
C ASP A 90 -11.52 -10.99 14.54
N PHE A 91 -12.17 -9.89 14.10
CA PHE A 91 -11.53 -8.63 13.73
C PHE A 91 -12.01 -7.47 14.59
N TRP A 92 -11.05 -6.72 15.11
CA TRP A 92 -11.27 -5.63 16.05
C TRP A 92 -10.44 -4.41 15.71
N GLN A 93 -10.94 -3.25 16.09
CA GLN A 93 -10.17 -1.99 16.03
C GLN A 93 -10.16 -1.29 17.38
N PHE A 94 -9.09 -0.53 17.61
CA PHE A 94 -8.89 0.28 18.80
C PHE A 94 -8.50 1.69 18.36
N ASP A 95 -9.34 2.65 18.72
CA ASP A 95 -9.17 4.07 18.41
C ASP A 95 -8.81 4.83 19.69
N VAL A 96 -7.53 5.11 19.86
CA VAL A 96 -6.97 5.74 21.07
C VAL A 96 -6.69 7.20 20.78
N THR A 97 -7.36 8.11 21.46
CA THR A 97 -7.24 9.56 21.27
C THR A 97 -6.70 10.26 22.52
N GLY A 98 -6.25 11.51 22.39
CA GLY A 98 -5.78 12.33 23.52
C GLY A 98 -4.41 11.91 24.04
N LEU A 99 -3.58 11.30 23.20
CA LEU A 99 -2.23 10.90 23.55
C LEU A 99 -1.28 12.13 23.56
N THR A 100 -0.21 12.02 24.33
CA THR A 100 0.85 13.03 24.36
C THR A 100 1.76 12.86 23.13
N PRO A 101 2.10 13.95 22.42
CA PRO A 101 3.02 13.90 21.29
C PRO A 101 4.43 13.42 21.69
N ALA A 102 5.15 12.86 20.70
CA ALA A 102 6.53 12.36 20.83
C ALA A 102 6.74 11.42 22.03
N THR A 103 5.74 10.60 22.33
CA THR A 103 5.73 9.73 23.53
C THR A 103 5.64 8.26 23.10
N THR A 104 6.49 7.43 23.68
CA THR A 104 6.43 5.98 23.52
C THR A 104 5.56 5.38 24.61
N TYR A 105 4.47 4.73 24.21
CA TYR A 105 3.55 4.05 25.09
C TYR A 105 3.83 2.54 25.10
N LYS A 106 3.66 1.92 26.28
CA LYS A 106 3.54 0.47 26.39
C LYS A 106 2.06 0.11 26.21
N LEU A 107 1.79 -0.84 25.31
CA LEU A 107 0.47 -1.34 25.00
C LEU A 107 0.34 -2.80 25.45
N SER A 108 -0.84 -3.16 25.94
CA SER A 108 -1.20 -4.53 26.30
C SER A 108 -2.59 -4.87 25.78
N LEU A 109 -2.73 -6.01 25.13
CA LEU A 109 -4.00 -6.48 24.60
C LEU A 109 -4.54 -7.59 25.49
N ILE A 110 -5.76 -7.42 25.99
CA ILE A 110 -6.36 -8.24 27.04
C ILE A 110 -7.71 -8.75 26.55
N SER A 111 -8.01 -10.03 26.80
CA SER A 111 -9.35 -10.59 26.55
C SER A 111 -10.40 -9.93 27.48
N GLY A 112 -11.68 -9.97 27.09
CA GLY A 112 -12.77 -9.55 27.97
C GLY A 112 -12.83 -10.27 29.33
N GLY A 113 -12.10 -11.38 29.50
CA GLY A 113 -11.92 -12.10 30.75
C GLY A 113 -10.64 -11.73 31.51
N GLY A 114 -9.89 -10.71 31.10
CA GLY A 114 -8.71 -10.20 31.81
C GLY A 114 -7.41 -10.96 31.53
N LYS A 115 -7.36 -11.90 30.57
CA LYS A 115 -6.15 -12.63 30.21
C LYS A 115 -5.40 -11.92 29.08
N PRO A 116 -4.04 -11.84 29.14
CA PRO A 116 -3.25 -11.35 28.01
C PRO A 116 -3.53 -12.15 26.73
N LEU A 117 -3.64 -11.45 25.60
CA LEU A 117 -3.84 -12.03 24.28
C LEU A 117 -2.53 -12.14 23.48
N CYS A 118 -1.52 -11.39 23.86
CA CYS A 118 -0.13 -11.42 23.40
C CYS A 118 0.77 -10.74 24.41
N ASP A 119 2.08 -10.79 24.19
CA ASP A 119 3.02 -9.99 24.95
C ASP A 119 2.80 -8.48 24.75
N PRO A 120 3.11 -7.63 25.75
CA PRO A 120 3.08 -6.18 25.59
C PRO A 120 4.09 -5.71 24.54
N TRP A 121 3.76 -4.59 23.87
CA TRP A 121 4.64 -3.95 22.88
C TRP A 121 4.71 -2.44 23.08
N GLN A 122 5.54 -1.77 22.32
CA GLN A 122 5.68 -0.32 22.34
C GLN A 122 5.21 0.30 21.03
N LEU A 123 4.56 1.46 21.11
CA LEU A 123 4.20 2.28 19.95
C LEU A 123 4.35 3.75 20.32
N SER A 124 4.88 4.54 19.39
CA SER A 124 5.16 5.96 19.64
C SER A 124 4.22 6.86 18.84
N THR A 125 3.77 7.95 19.47
CA THR A 125 3.13 9.06 18.79
C THR A 125 4.15 9.91 18.04
N PHE A 126 3.70 10.60 17.00
CA PHE A 126 4.53 11.55 16.26
C PHE A 126 4.76 12.85 17.05
N PRO A 127 5.75 13.66 16.66
CA PRO A 127 5.96 14.99 17.22
C PRO A 127 4.74 15.89 17.04
N ALA A 128 4.55 16.82 17.98
CA ALA A 128 3.49 17.83 17.90
C ALA A 128 3.57 18.61 16.57
N PRO A 129 2.43 19.06 16.03
CA PRO A 129 2.38 19.74 14.72
C PRO A 129 3.28 20.99 14.60
N ASP A 130 3.59 21.64 15.69
CA ASP A 130 4.46 22.83 15.78
C ASP A 130 5.92 22.51 16.13
N ALA A 131 6.23 21.27 16.51
CA ALA A 131 7.58 20.83 16.82
C ALA A 131 8.45 20.74 15.56
N MET A 132 9.76 20.89 15.75
CA MET A 132 10.78 20.72 14.72
C MET A 132 11.68 19.52 15.07
N PRO A 133 11.30 18.31 14.72
CA PRO A 133 12.14 17.14 14.96
C PRO A 133 13.39 17.18 14.07
N GLU A 134 14.47 16.53 14.53
CA GLU A 134 15.74 16.51 13.81
C GLU A 134 15.68 15.64 12.56
N ARG A 135 14.93 14.54 12.61
CA ARG A 135 14.85 13.54 11.53
C ARG A 135 13.48 12.85 11.51
N LEU A 136 13.05 12.53 10.30
CA LEU A 136 12.01 11.51 10.02
C LEU A 136 12.64 10.44 9.14
N ARG A 137 12.50 9.17 9.50
CA ARG A 137 12.89 8.02 8.65
C ARG A 137 11.65 7.28 8.19
N LEU A 138 11.51 7.12 6.89
CA LEU A 138 10.42 6.36 6.28
C LEU A 138 10.98 5.13 5.56
N MET A 139 10.29 3.99 5.72
CA MET A 139 10.39 2.88 4.78
C MET A 139 9.24 3.01 3.79
N ILE A 140 9.52 2.91 2.48
CA ILE A 140 8.49 2.98 1.43
C ILE A 140 8.68 1.82 0.47
N TYR A 141 7.58 1.15 0.12
CA TYR A 141 7.52 0.11 -0.91
C TYR A 141 6.14 0.11 -1.56
N THR A 142 5.99 -0.65 -2.65
CA THR A 142 4.73 -0.82 -3.39
C THR A 142 4.45 -2.30 -3.65
N CYS A 143 3.26 -2.61 -4.17
CA CYS A 143 2.91 -3.92 -4.74
C CYS A 143 3.30 -5.07 -3.80
N GLY A 144 2.85 -4.97 -2.54
CA GLY A 144 3.18 -5.96 -1.49
C GLY A 144 2.32 -7.21 -1.54
N GLY A 145 1.19 -7.17 -2.24
CA GLY A 145 0.21 -8.25 -2.33
C GLY A 145 0.64 -9.44 -3.19
N GLY A 146 -0.33 -10.25 -3.55
CA GLY A 146 -0.17 -11.44 -4.38
C GLY A 146 -0.38 -12.75 -3.63
N HIS A 147 -1.33 -13.57 -4.12
CA HIS A 147 -1.69 -14.83 -3.49
C HIS A 147 -0.69 -15.93 -3.86
N GLU A 148 0.13 -16.34 -2.92
CA GLU A 148 1.22 -17.31 -3.09
C GLU A 148 0.72 -18.68 -3.62
N GLY A 149 -0.50 -19.07 -3.31
CA GLY A 149 -1.12 -20.30 -3.84
C GLY A 149 -1.12 -20.36 -5.37
N LEU A 150 -1.06 -19.21 -6.07
CA LEU A 150 -0.96 -19.16 -7.52
C LEU A 150 0.41 -19.57 -8.08
N ASN A 151 1.39 -19.83 -7.22
CA ASN A 151 2.67 -20.43 -7.62
C ASN A 151 2.57 -21.94 -7.87
N GLN A 152 1.48 -22.58 -7.43
CA GLN A 152 1.28 -24.02 -7.61
C GLN A 152 1.16 -24.37 -9.11
N GLY A 153 1.80 -25.48 -9.51
CA GLY A 153 1.77 -25.97 -10.88
C GLY A 153 2.62 -25.19 -11.88
N LEU A 154 3.38 -24.20 -11.43
CA LEU A 154 4.37 -23.54 -12.29
C LEU A 154 5.60 -24.44 -12.51
N PRO A 155 6.32 -24.26 -13.63
CA PRO A 155 7.62 -24.88 -13.84
C PRO A 155 8.59 -24.57 -12.69
N GLU A 156 9.51 -25.48 -12.43
CA GLU A 156 10.54 -25.28 -11.39
C GLU A 156 11.27 -23.94 -11.56
N GLY A 157 11.45 -23.23 -10.46
CA GLY A 157 12.10 -21.92 -10.44
C GLY A 157 11.25 -20.75 -10.95
N LYS A 158 10.00 -20.98 -11.39
CA LYS A 158 9.09 -19.91 -11.80
C LYS A 158 8.12 -19.55 -10.69
N ILE A 159 7.87 -18.26 -10.53
CA ILE A 159 6.92 -17.74 -9.54
C ILE A 159 6.00 -16.68 -10.15
N ASN A 160 4.74 -16.68 -9.76
CA ASN A 160 3.83 -15.55 -10.00
C ASN A 160 4.08 -14.44 -8.97
N TRP A 161 4.25 -14.86 -7.73
CA TRP A 161 4.41 -13.97 -6.59
C TRP A 161 5.59 -14.40 -5.73
N LEU A 162 6.38 -13.44 -5.27
CA LEU A 162 7.43 -13.72 -4.30
C LEU A 162 6.81 -14.39 -3.06
N PRO A 163 7.34 -15.50 -2.55
CA PRO A 163 6.81 -16.17 -1.36
C PRO A 163 6.65 -15.21 -0.17
N SER A 164 5.55 -15.34 0.55
CA SER A 164 5.22 -14.46 1.69
C SER A 164 6.30 -14.41 2.77
N ALA A 165 6.99 -15.53 2.99
CA ALA A 165 8.13 -15.59 3.89
C ALA A 165 9.29 -14.68 3.47
N LEU A 166 9.55 -14.55 2.17
CA LEU A 166 10.60 -13.67 1.65
C LEU A 166 10.16 -12.20 1.68
N ARG A 167 8.88 -11.92 1.37
CA ARG A 167 8.32 -10.56 1.54
C ARG A 167 8.42 -10.12 3.01
N ARG A 168 8.05 -11.00 3.94
CA ARG A 168 8.18 -10.75 5.37
C ARG A 168 9.65 -10.47 5.76
N ARG A 169 10.59 -11.24 5.22
CA ARG A 169 12.03 -11.07 5.47
C ARG A 169 12.54 -9.72 4.92
N LEU A 170 12.08 -9.29 3.74
CA LEU A 170 12.36 -7.95 3.21
C LEU A 170 11.82 -6.85 4.12
N LEU A 171 10.59 -7.00 4.63
CA LEU A 171 10.03 -6.08 5.63
C LEU A 171 10.86 -6.05 6.91
N GLN A 172 11.27 -7.20 7.44
CA GLN A 172 12.14 -7.30 8.61
C GLN A 172 13.47 -6.57 8.38
N ARG A 173 14.07 -6.75 7.19
CA ARG A 173 15.27 -6.00 6.83
C ARG A 173 15.04 -4.49 6.81
N GLY A 174 13.94 -4.03 6.20
CA GLY A 174 13.56 -2.61 6.22
C GLY A 174 13.36 -2.07 7.64
N LEU A 175 12.66 -2.82 8.49
CA LEU A 175 12.42 -2.47 9.89
C LEU A 175 13.70 -2.45 10.74
N SER A 176 14.74 -3.20 10.36
CA SER A 176 16.02 -3.17 11.08
C SER A 176 16.72 -1.81 11.02
N PHE A 177 16.36 -0.96 10.04
CA PHE A 177 16.79 0.44 9.96
C PHE A 177 16.01 1.37 10.89
N LYS A 178 15.03 0.85 11.65
CA LYS A 178 14.21 1.57 12.62
C LYS A 178 13.49 2.79 12.00
N PRO A 179 12.63 2.59 10.99
CA PRO A 179 11.83 3.67 10.45
C PRO A 179 10.82 4.17 11.49
N ASP A 180 10.56 5.48 11.48
CA ASP A 180 9.53 6.13 12.31
C ASP A 180 8.12 5.79 11.80
N ALA A 181 7.99 5.51 10.51
CA ALA A 181 6.77 5.01 9.87
C ALA A 181 7.07 4.25 8.58
N LEU A 182 6.07 3.50 8.11
CA LEU A 182 6.10 2.74 6.87
C LEU A 182 4.97 3.21 5.96
N ILE A 183 5.26 3.39 4.66
CA ILE A 183 4.27 3.66 3.62
C ILE A 183 4.23 2.49 2.64
N ALA A 184 3.08 1.83 2.58
CA ALA A 184 2.76 0.77 1.64
C ALA A 184 1.94 1.39 0.49
N ASN A 185 2.62 1.69 -0.63
CA ASN A 185 2.08 2.50 -1.71
C ASN A 185 1.37 1.66 -2.77
N GLY A 186 0.12 1.29 -2.52
CA GLY A 186 -0.74 0.58 -3.46
C GLY A 186 -0.46 -0.92 -3.60
N ASP A 187 -1.41 -1.62 -4.19
CA ASP A 187 -1.37 -3.04 -4.55
C ASP A 187 -1.07 -3.96 -3.36
N GLN A 188 -1.86 -3.82 -2.33
CA GLN A 188 -1.77 -4.70 -1.16
C GLN A 188 -2.62 -5.96 -1.34
N ILE A 189 -3.62 -5.93 -2.23
CA ILE A 189 -4.44 -7.07 -2.60
C ILE A 189 -4.54 -7.16 -4.11
N TYR A 190 -4.13 -8.31 -4.65
CA TYR A 190 -4.35 -8.66 -6.04
C TYR A 190 -5.59 -9.54 -6.16
N TRP A 191 -6.61 -9.04 -6.85
CA TRP A 191 -7.85 -9.75 -7.09
C TRP A 191 -7.84 -10.59 -8.37
N ASP A 192 -6.77 -10.59 -9.12
CA ASP A 192 -6.57 -11.28 -10.41
C ASP A 192 -6.84 -12.77 -10.34
N LEU A 193 -6.70 -13.36 -9.14
CA LEU A 193 -7.07 -14.76 -8.93
C LEU A 193 -8.56 -15.05 -9.20
N ARG A 194 -9.39 -14.00 -9.35
CA ARG A 194 -10.80 -14.08 -9.69
C ARG A 194 -11.21 -13.18 -10.85
N ALA A 195 -10.25 -12.64 -11.55
CA ALA A 195 -10.47 -11.75 -12.68
C ALA A 195 -11.50 -12.20 -13.72
N PRO A 196 -11.85 -13.51 -13.94
CA PRO A 196 -12.87 -13.85 -14.92
C PRO A 196 -14.25 -13.34 -14.65
N GLN A 197 -14.49 -12.84 -13.47
CA GLN A 197 -15.77 -12.17 -13.21
C GLN A 197 -15.73 -10.75 -13.70
N ALA A 198 -14.58 -10.35 -14.00
CA ALA A 198 -14.25 -9.04 -14.39
C ALA A 198 -14.12 -8.95 -15.90
N SER A 199 -13.56 -9.87 -16.62
CA SER A 199 -13.41 -9.75 -18.06
C SER A 199 -13.71 -11.06 -18.82
N LYS A 200 -14.23 -10.94 -20.02
CA LYS A 200 -14.36 -12.05 -20.96
C LYS A 200 -12.96 -12.50 -21.40
N GLY A 201 -12.39 -13.45 -20.70
CA GLY A 201 -11.20 -14.14 -21.18
C GLY A 201 -9.92 -13.98 -20.38
N SER A 202 -9.79 -13.06 -19.46
CA SER A 202 -8.74 -13.13 -18.44
C SER A 202 -9.18 -14.15 -17.39
N GLY A 203 -9.00 -15.41 -17.67
CA GLY A 203 -9.45 -16.42 -16.75
C GLY A 203 -8.73 -16.31 -15.42
N ALA A 204 -9.43 -16.06 -14.30
CA ALA A 204 -8.99 -16.67 -13.10
C ALA A 204 -8.82 -18.13 -13.44
N SER A 205 -7.63 -18.58 -13.26
CA SER A 205 -7.32 -19.97 -13.44
C SER A 205 -8.32 -20.79 -12.61
N ALA A 206 -8.61 -22.01 -13.02
CA ALA A 206 -9.37 -22.94 -12.20
C ALA A 206 -8.84 -22.94 -10.76
N LEU A 207 -7.52 -22.81 -10.60
CA LEU A 207 -6.82 -22.67 -9.33
C LEU A 207 -7.24 -21.43 -8.53
N GLY A 208 -7.40 -20.26 -9.15
CA GLY A 208 -7.88 -19.07 -8.43
C GLY A 208 -9.29 -19.24 -7.88
N LYS A 209 -10.18 -19.92 -8.63
CA LYS A 209 -11.53 -20.27 -8.16
C LYS A 209 -11.50 -21.27 -7.01
N GLU A 210 -10.60 -22.24 -7.07
CA GLU A 210 -10.38 -23.23 -6.02
C GLU A 210 -9.88 -22.57 -4.73
N LEU A 211 -8.88 -21.69 -4.83
CA LEU A 211 -8.26 -21.02 -3.70
C LEU A 211 -9.22 -20.08 -2.96
N ALA A 212 -9.99 -19.29 -3.68
CA ALA A 212 -10.79 -18.23 -3.05
C ALA A 212 -12.31 -18.35 -3.31
N GLY A 213 -12.73 -18.97 -4.38
CA GLY A 213 -14.14 -18.99 -4.81
C GLY A 213 -14.46 -17.87 -5.79
N VAL A 214 -15.75 -17.57 -5.93
CA VAL A 214 -16.31 -16.64 -6.92
C VAL A 214 -17.23 -15.65 -6.21
N PHE A 215 -17.08 -14.35 -6.47
CA PHE A 215 -17.99 -13.33 -5.96
C PHE A 215 -19.32 -13.32 -6.72
N ASP A 216 -20.40 -13.15 -5.98
CA ASP A 216 -21.66 -12.66 -6.52
C ASP A 216 -21.68 -11.13 -6.39
N ARG A 217 -21.41 -10.42 -7.47
CA ARG A 217 -21.33 -8.95 -7.47
C ARG A 217 -22.67 -8.25 -7.19
N ALA A 218 -23.78 -8.98 -7.25
CA ALA A 218 -25.10 -8.47 -6.87
C ALA A 218 -25.33 -8.47 -5.35
N GLN A 219 -24.43 -9.08 -4.58
CA GLN A 219 -24.53 -9.20 -3.12
C GLN A 219 -23.49 -8.32 -2.41
N PRO A 220 -23.78 -7.81 -1.21
CA PRO A 220 -22.78 -7.15 -0.37
C PRO A 220 -21.59 -8.05 -0.06
N VAL A 221 -20.44 -7.44 0.28
CA VAL A 221 -19.23 -8.17 0.68
C VAL A 221 -19.45 -8.87 2.03
N PHE A 222 -19.97 -8.16 3.02
CA PHE A 222 -20.20 -8.70 4.37
C PHE A 222 -21.62 -9.22 4.57
N GLY A 223 -21.75 -10.24 5.43
CA GLY A 223 -23.03 -10.87 5.78
C GLY A 223 -23.61 -11.76 4.68
N THR A 224 -22.86 -12.09 3.65
CA THR A 224 -23.21 -12.94 2.52
C THR A 224 -22.09 -13.96 2.25
N PRO A 225 -22.27 -14.93 1.34
CA PRO A 225 -21.18 -15.83 0.93
C PRO A 225 -19.93 -15.10 0.38
N ASN A 226 -20.06 -13.87 -0.11
CA ASN A 226 -18.94 -13.07 -0.54
C ASN A 226 -17.90 -12.83 0.55
N GLU A 227 -18.30 -12.79 1.83
CA GLU A 227 -17.37 -12.60 2.95
C GLU A 227 -16.36 -13.76 3.04
N ILE A 228 -16.79 -14.98 2.75
CA ILE A 228 -15.91 -16.16 2.73
C ILE A 228 -14.91 -16.03 1.57
N VAL A 229 -15.39 -15.65 0.39
CA VAL A 229 -14.54 -15.42 -0.80
C VAL A 229 -13.53 -14.31 -0.53
N PHE A 230 -14.00 -13.20 0.04
CA PHE A 230 -13.16 -12.07 0.43
C PHE A 230 -12.03 -12.50 1.37
N ARG A 231 -12.35 -13.19 2.47
CA ARG A 231 -11.38 -13.64 3.46
C ARG A 231 -10.37 -14.63 2.87
N ARG A 232 -10.82 -15.58 2.05
CA ARG A 232 -9.92 -16.54 1.37
C ARG A 232 -8.97 -15.87 0.39
N ALA A 233 -9.41 -14.79 -0.23
CA ALA A 233 -8.55 -14.03 -1.14
C ALA A 233 -7.56 -13.14 -0.42
N THR A 234 -7.98 -12.43 0.64
CA THR A 234 -7.18 -11.39 1.28
C THR A 234 -6.26 -11.90 2.38
N ALA A 235 -6.75 -12.77 3.27
CA ALA A 235 -5.96 -13.23 4.40
C ALA A 235 -4.60 -13.85 4.02
N PRO A 236 -4.49 -14.69 2.96
CA PRO A 236 -3.20 -15.24 2.53
C PRO A 236 -2.22 -14.20 1.97
N GLN A 237 -2.70 -13.04 1.55
CA GLN A 237 -1.85 -11.95 1.04
C GLN A 237 -1.37 -11.01 2.15
N ILE A 238 -2.04 -11.01 3.32
CA ILE A 238 -1.80 -10.06 4.40
C ILE A 238 -1.17 -10.73 5.62
N VAL A 239 -1.84 -11.76 6.15
CA VAL A 239 -1.48 -12.32 7.47
C VAL A 239 -0.07 -12.94 7.49
N PRO A 240 0.34 -13.79 6.53
CA PRO A 240 1.69 -14.37 6.53
C PRO A 240 2.79 -13.32 6.38
N GLN A 241 2.53 -12.26 5.63
CA GLN A 241 3.50 -11.21 5.37
C GLN A 241 3.64 -10.26 6.55
N TYR A 242 2.53 -9.72 7.04
CA TYR A 242 2.53 -8.69 8.08
C TYR A 242 2.40 -9.28 9.49
N GLY A 243 1.39 -10.13 9.73
CA GLY A 243 1.10 -10.65 11.06
C GLY A 243 1.14 -9.55 12.12
N ALA A 244 1.92 -9.74 13.18
CA ALA A 244 2.19 -8.72 14.19
C ALA A 244 3.58 -8.04 14.01
N LEU A 245 4.22 -8.21 12.85
CA LEU A 245 5.56 -7.65 12.57
C LEU A 245 5.60 -6.12 12.74
N LEU A 246 4.54 -5.46 12.31
CA LEU A 246 4.45 -3.99 12.28
C LEU A 246 3.88 -3.37 13.57
N ARG A 247 3.65 -4.15 14.63
CA ARG A 247 3.00 -3.71 15.89
C ARG A 247 3.57 -2.45 16.52
N SER A 248 4.88 -2.20 16.32
CA SER A 248 5.61 -1.07 16.90
C SER A 248 5.97 0.02 15.88
N THR A 249 5.52 -0.11 14.63
CA THR A 249 5.80 0.85 13.55
C THR A 249 4.50 1.27 12.89
N PRO A 250 4.12 2.55 12.97
CA PRO A 250 2.93 3.06 12.28
C PRO A 250 2.99 2.82 10.78
N VAL A 251 1.87 2.38 10.19
CA VAL A 251 1.78 2.09 8.76
C VAL A 251 0.70 2.92 8.10
N PHE A 252 1.02 3.41 6.91
CA PHE A 252 0.11 4.15 6.04
C PHE A 252 -0.07 3.34 4.75
N PHE A 253 -1.23 2.71 4.62
CA PHE A 253 -1.58 1.93 3.43
C PHE A 253 -2.29 2.82 2.42
N MET A 254 -1.79 2.83 1.19
CA MET A 254 -2.50 3.36 0.04
C MET A 254 -3.13 2.23 -0.74
N GLN A 255 -4.13 2.56 -1.53
CA GLN A 255 -4.75 1.65 -2.50
C GLN A 255 -4.40 2.11 -3.91
N ASP A 256 -4.26 1.16 -4.85
CA ASP A 256 -4.12 1.40 -6.27
C ASP A 256 -5.08 0.48 -7.05
N ASP A 257 -4.88 0.27 -8.35
CA ASP A 257 -5.81 -0.43 -9.22
C ASP A 257 -6.16 -1.84 -8.72
N HIS A 258 -5.17 -2.65 -8.35
CA HIS A 258 -5.42 -4.00 -7.87
C HIS A 258 -6.19 -4.07 -6.54
N ASP A 259 -6.10 -3.04 -5.70
CA ASP A 259 -6.86 -2.99 -4.44
C ASP A 259 -8.37 -2.80 -4.65
N TYR A 260 -8.80 -2.43 -5.86
CA TYR A 260 -10.19 -2.20 -6.25
C TYR A 260 -10.79 -3.34 -7.09
N PHE A 261 -10.26 -4.53 -7.01
CA PHE A 261 -10.78 -5.75 -7.63
C PHE A 261 -10.08 -6.16 -8.93
N ASP A 262 -9.73 -5.24 -9.79
CA ASP A 262 -9.09 -5.56 -11.06
C ASP A 262 -7.94 -4.60 -11.31
N ASN A 263 -7.07 -4.96 -12.23
CA ASN A 263 -6.03 -4.06 -12.67
C ASN A 263 -6.59 -2.99 -13.61
N ASP A 264 -5.77 -2.11 -14.09
CA ASP A 264 -6.13 -1.04 -15.02
C ASP A 264 -6.30 -1.52 -16.47
N GLU A 265 -6.37 -2.82 -16.71
CA GLU A 265 -6.69 -3.39 -18.01
C GLU A 265 -8.19 -3.34 -18.28
N ALA A 266 -8.71 -2.14 -18.53
CA ALA A 266 -10.09 -1.95 -18.91
C ALA A 266 -10.40 -2.69 -20.21
N THR A 267 -11.53 -3.40 -20.23
CA THR A 267 -12.10 -4.03 -21.42
C THR A 267 -13.48 -3.44 -21.69
N ASP A 268 -14.14 -3.85 -22.77
CA ASP A 268 -15.52 -3.43 -23.04
C ASP A 268 -16.50 -3.86 -21.93
N ASP A 269 -16.15 -4.89 -21.17
CA ASP A 269 -17.00 -5.42 -20.10
C ASP A 269 -16.65 -4.80 -18.73
N ILE A 270 -15.43 -4.30 -18.54
CA ILE A 270 -14.94 -3.77 -17.26
C ILE A 270 -14.19 -2.47 -17.46
N ILE A 271 -14.73 -1.47 -16.85
CA ILE A 271 -14.10 -0.18 -16.70
C ILE A 271 -13.72 -0.04 -15.24
N THR A 272 -12.41 0.01 -14.98
CA THR A 272 -11.87 0.06 -13.61
C THR A 272 -11.76 1.48 -13.06
N PHE A 273 -12.16 2.50 -13.82
CA PHE A 273 -12.13 3.90 -13.37
C PHE A 273 -13.44 4.64 -13.66
N PRO A 274 -14.03 5.29 -12.67
CA PRO A 274 -13.81 5.05 -11.24
C PRO A 274 -14.22 3.61 -10.88
N PRO A 275 -13.78 3.07 -9.74
CA PRO A 275 -14.24 1.75 -9.27
C PRO A 275 -15.76 1.75 -9.14
N ASP A 276 -16.42 0.69 -9.59
CA ASP A 276 -17.85 0.55 -9.38
C ASP A 276 -18.19 0.30 -7.89
N ALA A 277 -19.47 0.25 -7.57
CA ALA A 277 -19.91 0.09 -6.19
C ALA A 277 -19.36 -1.18 -5.52
N PHE A 278 -19.24 -2.29 -6.26
CA PHE A 278 -18.71 -3.54 -5.73
C PHE A 278 -17.19 -3.49 -5.53
N MET A 279 -16.45 -2.99 -6.50
CA MET A 279 -15.00 -2.77 -6.41
C MET A 279 -14.66 -1.85 -5.22
N LEU A 280 -15.41 -0.75 -5.09
CA LEU A 280 -15.26 0.17 -3.97
C LEU A 280 -15.55 -0.51 -2.62
N ALA A 281 -16.60 -1.35 -2.57
CA ALA A 281 -16.93 -2.10 -1.37
C ALA A 281 -15.82 -3.09 -0.96
N LEU A 282 -15.15 -3.74 -1.93
CA LEU A 282 -14.00 -4.60 -1.66
C LEU A 282 -12.80 -3.83 -1.09
N GLY A 283 -12.44 -2.70 -1.70
CA GLY A 283 -11.36 -1.83 -1.19
C GLY A 283 -11.67 -1.32 0.23
N ARG A 284 -12.91 -0.91 0.49
CA ARG A 284 -13.38 -0.53 1.83
C ARG A 284 -13.35 -1.68 2.84
N ALA A 285 -13.75 -2.89 2.41
CA ALA A 285 -13.74 -4.08 3.26
C ALA A 285 -12.32 -4.46 3.70
N THR A 286 -11.34 -4.32 2.82
CA THR A 286 -9.93 -4.56 3.14
C THR A 286 -9.45 -3.62 4.26
N ARG A 287 -9.73 -2.31 4.14
CA ARG A 287 -9.43 -1.36 5.22
C ARG A 287 -10.19 -1.66 6.49
N GLN A 288 -11.45 -2.01 6.40
CA GLN A 288 -12.26 -2.34 7.58
C GLN A 288 -11.62 -3.42 8.43
N LEU A 289 -11.12 -4.48 7.80
CA LEU A 289 -10.59 -5.62 8.55
C LEU A 289 -9.10 -5.50 8.85
N TYR A 290 -8.29 -5.06 7.89
CA TYR A 290 -6.83 -5.24 7.97
C TYR A 290 -6.03 -3.94 8.11
N TYR A 291 -6.42 -2.88 7.41
CA TYR A 291 -5.59 -1.68 7.32
C TYR A 291 -6.23 -0.50 8.03
N PRO A 292 -5.50 0.17 8.93
CA PRO A 292 -6.02 1.38 9.54
C PRO A 292 -6.23 2.48 8.48
N GLU A 293 -7.29 3.23 8.65
CA GLU A 293 -7.58 4.45 7.90
C GLU A 293 -6.57 5.55 8.23
N TYR A 294 -6.48 6.58 7.38
CA TYR A 294 -5.71 7.78 7.68
C TYR A 294 -6.37 8.58 8.80
N LEU A 295 -5.58 8.97 9.79
CA LEU A 295 -6.03 9.76 10.92
C LEU A 295 -6.33 11.21 10.49
N PRO A 296 -7.19 11.93 11.22
CA PRO A 296 -7.42 13.36 10.99
C PRO A 296 -6.13 14.17 11.10
N ASP A 297 -6.01 15.16 10.25
CA ASP A 297 -4.99 16.20 10.36
C ASP A 297 -5.63 17.57 10.09
N ARG A 298 -5.17 18.61 10.78
CA ARG A 298 -5.71 19.96 10.66
C ARG A 298 -5.59 20.55 9.24
N ASN A 299 -4.60 20.06 8.49
CA ASN A 299 -4.31 20.53 7.14
C ASN A 299 -5.04 19.71 6.06
N ARG A 300 -5.78 18.68 6.45
CA ARG A 300 -6.58 17.85 5.53
C ARG A 300 -8.08 18.15 5.74
N PRO A 301 -8.78 18.69 4.73
CA PRO A 301 -10.21 18.91 4.79
C PRO A 301 -10.98 17.60 5.07
N LEU A 302 -12.01 17.66 5.90
CA LEU A 302 -12.85 16.50 6.24
C LEU A 302 -13.75 16.06 5.06
N GLY A 303 -14.07 16.98 4.14
CA GLY A 303 -14.97 16.74 3.02
C GLY A 303 -14.33 16.10 1.77
N LEU A 304 -13.08 15.64 1.83
CA LEU A 304 -12.46 14.95 0.70
C LEU A 304 -13.16 13.61 0.41
N PRO A 305 -13.18 13.14 -0.84
CA PRO A 305 -13.73 11.82 -1.18
C PRO A 305 -13.11 10.71 -0.33
N GLY A 306 -13.91 9.73 0.06
CA GLY A 306 -13.45 8.66 0.95
C GLY A 306 -13.18 9.10 2.40
N ALA A 307 -13.66 10.28 2.80
CA ALA A 307 -13.78 10.64 4.20
C ALA A 307 -14.71 9.65 4.94
N SER A 308 -14.57 9.62 6.26
CA SER A 308 -15.19 8.59 7.11
C SER A 308 -16.68 8.41 6.84
N ALA A 309 -17.07 7.16 6.63
CA ALA A 309 -18.45 6.73 6.76
C ALA A 309 -18.82 6.58 8.25
N ALA A 310 -20.13 6.51 8.52
CA ALA A 310 -20.64 6.39 9.90
C ALA A 310 -20.17 5.10 10.62
N ASP A 311 -19.72 4.11 9.88
CA ASP A 311 -19.20 2.83 10.37
C ASP A 311 -17.67 2.86 10.69
N ARG A 312 -17.05 4.04 10.63
CA ARG A 312 -15.63 4.25 10.89
C ARG A 312 -15.42 5.18 12.09
N PRO A 313 -14.23 5.21 12.70
CA PRO A 313 -13.87 6.22 13.70
C PRO A 313 -14.02 7.64 13.14
N PRO A 314 -14.37 8.61 14.01
CA PRO A 314 -14.61 9.99 13.57
C PRO A 314 -13.39 10.62 12.89
N GLY A 315 -13.61 11.26 11.74
CA GLY A 315 -12.62 12.08 11.03
C GLY A 315 -11.54 11.32 10.26
N VAL A 316 -11.54 9.98 10.28
CA VAL A 316 -10.58 9.17 9.49
C VAL A 316 -10.92 9.23 8.00
N ALA A 317 -9.98 8.86 7.13
CA ALA A 317 -10.18 8.80 5.69
C ALA A 317 -9.60 7.53 5.09
N GLU A 318 -10.24 7.06 4.01
CA GLU A 318 -9.86 5.81 3.34
C GLU A 318 -8.90 6.04 2.14
N ALA A 319 -8.96 7.20 1.49
CA ALA A 319 -8.30 7.41 0.19
C ALA A 319 -7.26 8.53 0.17
N PHE A 320 -7.52 9.63 0.87
CA PHE A 320 -6.68 10.83 0.88
C PHE A 320 -6.27 11.15 2.30
N GLY A 321 -4.98 11.12 2.55
CA GLY A 321 -4.43 11.30 3.87
C GLY A 321 -3.10 12.04 3.89
N THR A 322 -2.62 12.31 5.08
CA THR A 322 -1.31 12.88 5.28
C THR A 322 -0.60 12.18 6.44
N LEU A 323 0.70 11.97 6.29
CA LEU A 323 1.58 11.73 7.41
C LEU A 323 2.27 13.06 7.72
N ARG A 324 1.95 13.61 8.90
CA ARG A 324 2.58 14.83 9.38
C ARG A 324 3.54 14.54 10.51
N TYR A 325 4.79 15.00 10.38
CA TYR A 325 5.83 14.80 11.38
C TYR A 325 6.40 16.15 11.84
N GLY A 326 5.68 16.78 12.76
CA GLY A 326 5.95 18.15 13.19
C GLY A 326 5.88 19.13 12.03
N LYS A 327 6.84 20.06 11.98
CA LYS A 327 7.09 20.98 10.86
C LYS A 327 8.14 20.45 9.88
N LEU A 328 8.78 19.32 10.18
CA LEU A 328 9.83 18.78 9.35
C LEU A 328 9.31 18.23 8.03
N ALA A 329 8.23 17.44 8.06
CA ALA A 329 7.71 16.81 6.85
C ALA A 329 6.19 16.62 6.88
N GLU A 330 5.56 16.84 5.74
CA GLU A 330 4.19 16.49 5.42
C GLU A 330 4.19 15.63 4.16
N ILE A 331 3.73 14.38 4.27
CA ILE A 331 3.66 13.43 3.18
C ILE A 331 2.21 13.35 2.74
N LEU A 332 1.92 13.78 1.52
CA LEU A 332 0.60 13.78 0.91
C LEU A 332 0.35 12.43 0.25
N LEU A 333 -0.61 11.69 0.76
CA LEU A 333 -0.97 10.34 0.32
C LEU A 333 -2.28 10.42 -0.46
N TYR A 334 -2.26 10.11 -1.74
CA TYR A 334 -3.46 10.22 -2.56
C TYR A 334 -3.66 9.06 -3.52
N ASP A 335 -4.76 8.36 -3.28
CA ASP A 335 -5.30 7.27 -4.08
C ASP A 335 -6.01 7.86 -5.31
N ILE A 336 -5.35 7.81 -6.45
CA ILE A 336 -5.91 8.37 -7.68
C ILE A 336 -6.97 7.46 -8.30
N ARG A 337 -6.88 6.14 -8.10
CA ARG A 337 -7.81 5.18 -8.72
C ARG A 337 -9.24 5.36 -8.22
N ARG A 338 -9.39 5.76 -6.96
CA ARG A 338 -10.71 5.97 -6.37
C ARG A 338 -11.55 7.05 -7.06
N THR A 339 -10.91 8.09 -7.60
CA THR A 339 -11.59 9.26 -8.18
C THR A 339 -11.28 9.50 -9.65
N GLN A 340 -10.44 8.67 -10.25
CA GLN A 340 -10.09 8.75 -11.66
C GLN A 340 -11.34 8.61 -12.54
N THR A 341 -11.57 9.55 -13.47
CA THR A 341 -12.77 9.60 -14.29
C THR A 341 -12.49 9.45 -15.77
N LEU A 342 -13.51 8.98 -16.52
CA LEU A 342 -13.54 8.94 -17.98
C LEU A 342 -14.46 10.05 -18.48
N ALA A 343 -13.91 11.25 -18.74
CA ALA A 343 -14.67 12.42 -19.16
C ALA A 343 -13.95 13.24 -20.25
N GLY A 344 -13.13 12.59 -21.06
CA GLY A 344 -12.39 13.22 -22.16
C GLY A 344 -11.50 14.36 -21.70
N PRO A 345 -11.68 15.58 -22.24
CA PRO A 345 -10.87 16.75 -21.88
C PRO A 345 -11.06 17.23 -20.44
N SER A 346 -12.14 16.84 -19.77
CA SER A 346 -12.46 17.18 -18.37
C SER A 346 -12.20 16.00 -17.40
N ALA A 347 -11.69 14.88 -17.87
CA ALA A 347 -11.29 13.77 -17.03
C ALA A 347 -10.21 14.19 -16.02
N VAL A 348 -10.25 13.59 -14.85
CA VAL A 348 -9.31 13.86 -13.75
C VAL A 348 -8.82 12.55 -13.13
N PHE A 349 -7.65 12.59 -12.51
CA PHE A 349 -7.15 11.55 -11.60
C PHE A 349 -7.74 11.76 -10.21
N VAL A 350 -7.70 12.98 -9.72
CA VAL A 350 -8.30 13.38 -8.45
C VAL A 350 -9.32 14.46 -8.69
N ASP A 351 -10.39 14.48 -7.90
CA ASP A 351 -11.41 15.50 -8.04
C ASP A 351 -10.90 16.91 -7.68
N GLY A 352 -11.69 17.95 -8.04
CA GLY A 352 -11.27 19.33 -7.87
C GLY A 352 -11.01 19.72 -6.40
N THR A 353 -11.69 19.11 -5.44
CA THR A 353 -11.48 19.40 -4.00
C THR A 353 -10.15 18.82 -3.52
N VAL A 354 -9.78 17.62 -4.00
CA VAL A 354 -8.48 17.01 -3.73
C VAL A 354 -7.35 17.79 -4.41
N GLU A 355 -7.50 18.16 -5.69
CA GLU A 355 -6.52 19.00 -6.39
C GLU A 355 -6.29 20.33 -5.65
N ALA A 356 -7.35 20.99 -5.20
CA ALA A 356 -7.25 22.24 -4.44
C ALA A 356 -6.53 22.03 -3.10
N TRP A 357 -6.82 20.95 -2.39
CA TRP A 357 -6.11 20.60 -1.17
C TRP A 357 -4.62 20.38 -1.41
N LEU A 358 -4.25 19.52 -2.38
CA LEU A 358 -2.86 19.26 -2.72
C LEU A 358 -2.10 20.55 -3.04
N LYS A 359 -2.66 21.43 -3.89
CA LYS A 359 -2.08 22.74 -4.22
C LYS A 359 -1.89 23.62 -2.98
N SER A 360 -2.90 23.67 -2.11
CA SER A 360 -2.80 24.45 -0.87
C SER A 360 -1.64 23.99 0.01
N ARG A 361 -1.38 22.68 0.08
CA ARG A 361 -0.26 22.14 0.85
C ARG A 361 1.11 22.39 0.19
N MET A 362 1.18 22.34 -1.13
CA MET A 362 2.41 22.63 -1.89
C MET A 362 2.80 24.11 -1.80
N THR A 363 1.84 25.02 -1.73
CA THR A 363 2.10 26.47 -1.61
C THR A 363 2.31 26.94 -0.17
N ASP A 364 1.85 26.18 0.84
CA ASP A 364 2.06 26.47 2.24
C ASP A 364 3.55 26.50 2.60
N ARG A 365 3.96 27.43 3.48
CA ARG A 365 5.37 27.63 3.88
C ARG A 365 5.71 27.11 5.27
N GLU A 366 4.75 26.50 5.96
CA GLU A 366 4.97 26.01 7.33
C GLU A 366 5.93 24.83 7.38
N MET A 367 5.85 23.95 6.37
CA MET A 367 6.59 22.68 6.35
C MET A 367 7.97 22.83 5.70
N ILE A 368 8.97 22.14 6.24
CA ILE A 368 10.29 22.03 5.60
C ILE A 368 10.21 21.20 4.31
N HIS A 369 9.57 20.03 4.39
CA HIS A 369 9.35 19.17 3.25
C HIS A 369 7.85 18.93 3.03
N VAL A 370 7.41 18.98 1.78
CA VAL A 370 6.13 18.46 1.32
C VAL A 370 6.41 17.45 0.23
N VAL A 371 6.02 16.20 0.44
CA VAL A 371 6.28 15.10 -0.48
C VAL A 371 4.99 14.56 -1.02
N ASN A 372 4.93 14.34 -2.32
CA ASN A 372 3.77 13.81 -2.99
C ASN A 372 3.93 12.30 -3.19
N ILE A 373 2.97 11.53 -2.72
CA ILE A 373 2.90 10.08 -2.93
C ILE A 373 1.56 9.72 -3.56
N PRO A 374 1.47 9.83 -4.91
CA PRO A 374 0.35 9.25 -5.66
C PRO A 374 0.47 7.73 -5.72
N SER A 375 -0.65 7.04 -5.89
CA SER A 375 -0.62 5.59 -6.11
C SER A 375 0.00 5.25 -7.48
N ASN A 376 -0.28 6.04 -8.51
CA ASN A 376 0.22 5.82 -9.89
C ASN A 376 1.42 6.74 -10.22
N PRO A 377 2.42 6.27 -10.99
CA PRO A 377 3.65 7.01 -11.25
C PRO A 377 3.52 8.10 -12.32
N PRO A 378 4.03 9.32 -12.05
CA PRO A 378 3.97 10.43 -13.00
C PRO A 378 5.17 10.51 -13.95
N GLY A 379 6.17 9.63 -13.85
CA GLY A 379 7.42 9.74 -14.60
C GLY A 379 7.59 8.69 -15.69
N TRP A 380 7.10 7.49 -15.47
CA TRP A 380 7.31 6.35 -16.35
C TRP A 380 5.99 5.77 -16.84
N SER A 381 6.07 5.09 -17.97
CA SER A 381 5.00 4.32 -18.60
C SER A 381 5.52 2.93 -18.94
N ALA A 382 4.66 1.94 -19.01
CA ALA A 382 4.95 0.62 -19.56
C ALA A 382 4.00 0.25 -20.70
N GLY A 383 3.33 1.24 -21.29
CA GLY A 383 2.42 1.07 -22.41
C GLY A 383 1.13 0.34 -22.03
N LYS A 384 0.65 0.49 -20.80
CA LYS A 384 -0.57 -0.14 -20.29
C LYS A 384 -1.76 0.84 -20.19
N TRP A 385 -2.93 0.30 -19.90
CA TRP A 385 -4.14 1.07 -19.59
C TRP A 385 -3.98 1.87 -18.29
N GLY A 386 -4.80 2.90 -18.12
CA GLY A 386 -4.84 3.66 -16.87
C GLY A 386 -3.63 4.54 -16.57
N GLU A 387 -2.59 4.47 -17.38
CA GLU A 387 -1.45 5.37 -17.27
C GLU A 387 -1.83 6.80 -17.70
N TRP A 388 -1.14 7.78 -17.13
CA TRP A 388 -1.43 9.20 -17.34
C TRP A 388 -1.17 9.71 -18.74
N TYR A 389 -0.59 8.86 -19.60
CA TYR A 389 -0.11 9.21 -20.93
C TYR A 389 -0.82 8.37 -22.00
N PRO A 390 -0.92 8.88 -23.23
CA PRO A 390 -1.46 8.11 -24.35
C PRO A 390 -0.51 7.02 -24.87
N ASP A 391 0.64 6.84 -24.26
CA ASP A 391 1.64 5.87 -24.69
C ASP A 391 1.07 4.45 -24.75
N VAL A 392 1.34 3.77 -25.87
CA VAL A 392 1.02 2.36 -26.11
C VAL A 392 2.21 1.66 -26.73
N LEU A 393 2.22 0.32 -26.70
CA LEU A 393 3.24 -0.45 -27.43
C LEU A 393 2.89 -0.55 -28.90
N ALA A 394 3.81 -0.12 -29.75
CA ALA A 394 3.78 -0.40 -31.19
C ALA A 394 4.18 -1.85 -31.47
N LYS A 395 3.95 -2.33 -32.71
CA LYS A 395 4.32 -3.69 -33.12
C LYS A 395 5.83 -3.99 -33.04
N ASP A 396 6.65 -2.96 -33.09
CA ASP A 396 8.11 -3.06 -32.94
C ASP A 396 8.57 -3.03 -31.46
N GLY A 397 7.64 -3.01 -30.51
CA GLY A 397 7.91 -3.02 -29.07
C GLY A 397 8.31 -1.68 -28.46
N LYS A 398 8.16 -0.57 -29.22
CA LYS A 398 8.45 0.78 -28.71
C LYS A 398 7.19 1.49 -28.29
N LEU A 399 7.34 2.45 -27.38
CA LEU A 399 6.25 3.35 -27.03
C LEU A 399 5.90 4.25 -28.21
N THR A 400 4.59 4.44 -28.45
CA THR A 400 4.07 5.36 -29.45
C THR A 400 2.77 6.00 -28.99
N THR A 401 2.46 7.17 -29.53
CA THR A 401 1.16 7.84 -29.40
C THR A 401 0.33 7.78 -30.70
N ASP A 402 0.83 7.08 -31.74
CA ASP A 402 0.20 7.00 -33.05
C ASP A 402 -0.98 6.03 -33.09
N ILE A 403 -1.07 5.13 -32.09
CA ILE A 403 -2.16 4.19 -31.96
C ILE A 403 -3.07 4.67 -30.83
N PRO A 404 -4.40 4.80 -31.06
CA PRO A 404 -5.32 5.19 -30.00
C PRO A 404 -5.24 4.21 -28.82
N LYS A 405 -5.02 4.73 -27.63
CA LYS A 405 -5.14 4.00 -26.39
C LYS A 405 -6.60 4.07 -25.96
N PRO A 406 -7.35 2.93 -26.00
CA PRO A 406 -8.73 2.95 -25.51
C PRO A 406 -8.78 3.50 -24.08
N TYR A 407 -9.85 4.21 -23.76
CA TYR A 407 -10.10 4.86 -22.45
C TYR A 407 -9.09 5.92 -21.99
N TRP A 408 -8.04 6.23 -22.77
CA TRP A 408 -7.17 7.35 -22.44
C TRP A 408 -7.91 8.68 -22.55
N GLN A 409 -7.66 9.56 -21.59
CA GLN A 409 -8.35 10.83 -21.48
C GLN A 409 -7.36 12.00 -21.52
N SER A 410 -7.57 12.97 -22.40
CA SER A 410 -6.70 14.15 -22.49
C SER A 410 -6.73 15.02 -21.22
N GLY A 411 -7.79 14.91 -20.42
CA GLY A 411 -7.90 15.58 -19.12
C GLY A 411 -6.85 15.10 -18.13
N TRP A 412 -6.45 13.83 -18.18
CA TRP A 412 -5.43 13.29 -17.28
C TRP A 412 -4.09 13.97 -17.48
N LEU A 413 -3.61 14.11 -18.70
CA LEU A 413 -2.35 14.82 -18.97
C LEU A 413 -2.42 16.29 -18.53
N LYS A 414 -3.57 16.94 -18.73
CA LYS A 414 -3.77 18.33 -18.27
C LYS A 414 -3.67 18.45 -16.74
N GLN A 415 -4.24 17.50 -15.99
CA GLN A 415 -4.13 17.52 -14.53
C GLN A 415 -2.73 17.16 -14.07
N HIS A 416 -2.10 16.16 -14.69
CA HIS A 416 -0.68 15.85 -14.48
C HIS A 416 0.18 17.12 -14.60
N ASP A 417 0.06 17.84 -15.70
CA ASP A 417 0.83 19.06 -15.94
C ASP A 417 0.61 20.11 -14.86
N ARG A 418 -0.64 20.32 -14.43
CA ARG A 418 -0.94 21.24 -13.34
C ARG A 418 -0.30 20.83 -12.01
N LEU A 419 -0.37 19.53 -11.66
CA LEU A 419 0.21 19.03 -10.42
C LEU A 419 1.74 19.10 -10.46
N MET A 420 2.37 18.70 -11.57
CA MET A 420 3.84 18.75 -11.70
C MET A 420 4.35 20.19 -11.68
N ALA A 421 3.63 21.13 -12.26
CA ALA A 421 3.96 22.56 -12.20
C ALA A 421 3.95 23.09 -10.75
N GLU A 422 2.92 22.75 -9.97
CA GLU A 422 2.85 23.15 -8.56
C GLU A 422 3.96 22.50 -7.71
N ILE A 423 4.27 21.23 -7.98
CA ILE A 423 5.37 20.52 -7.30
C ILE A 423 6.73 21.18 -7.62
N ALA A 424 6.99 21.47 -8.89
CA ALA A 424 8.23 22.15 -9.31
C ALA A 424 8.34 23.57 -8.75
N ALA A 425 7.20 24.24 -8.52
CA ALA A 425 7.13 25.60 -8.00
C ALA A 425 7.21 25.70 -6.47
N MET A 426 7.26 24.58 -5.73
CA MET A 426 7.33 24.60 -4.27
C MET A 426 8.53 25.45 -3.77
N PRO A 427 8.29 26.50 -2.96
CA PRO A 427 9.35 27.43 -2.60
C PRO A 427 10.34 26.85 -1.59
N GLY A 428 11.64 26.82 -1.94
CA GLY A 428 12.73 26.38 -1.05
C GLY A 428 12.63 24.92 -0.62
N ARG A 429 11.96 24.08 -1.42
CA ARG A 429 11.76 22.65 -1.18
C ARG A 429 12.26 21.80 -2.33
N ILE A 430 12.55 20.55 -2.02
CA ILE A 430 12.83 19.53 -3.01
C ILE A 430 11.49 19.10 -3.64
N PRO A 431 11.29 19.25 -4.94
CA PRO A 431 10.08 18.79 -5.63
C PRO A 431 10.13 17.27 -5.79
N LEU A 432 9.65 16.53 -4.78
CA LEU A 432 9.76 15.07 -4.72
C LEU A 432 8.38 14.40 -4.87
N VAL A 433 8.35 13.40 -5.77
CA VAL A 433 7.25 12.45 -5.92
C VAL A 433 7.79 11.03 -5.74
N VAL A 434 7.15 10.23 -4.90
CA VAL A 434 7.44 8.80 -4.74
C VAL A 434 6.19 8.01 -5.11
N SER A 435 6.32 7.01 -5.95
CA SER A 435 5.17 6.24 -6.46
C SER A 435 5.47 4.74 -6.57
N GLY A 436 4.46 3.97 -6.95
CA GLY A 436 4.49 2.52 -7.09
C GLY A 436 4.08 2.02 -8.47
N ASP A 437 3.19 1.04 -8.52
CA ASP A 437 2.51 0.46 -9.69
C ASP A 437 3.44 -0.30 -10.69
N LEU A 438 4.47 0.31 -11.22
CA LEU A 438 5.26 -0.23 -12.34
C LEU A 438 6.29 -1.33 -11.98
N HIS A 439 6.21 -1.89 -10.79
CA HIS A 439 7.03 -3.04 -10.34
C HIS A 439 8.54 -2.86 -10.55
N ALA A 440 9.04 -1.66 -10.31
CA ALA A 440 10.46 -1.35 -10.49
C ALA A 440 10.99 -0.42 -9.41
N ILE A 441 12.31 -0.36 -9.31
CA ILE A 441 13.05 0.62 -8.50
C ILE A 441 13.69 1.60 -9.48
N ALA A 442 13.41 2.90 -9.34
CA ALA A 442 13.97 3.91 -10.23
C ALA A 442 14.10 5.28 -9.55
N GLU A 443 14.95 6.13 -10.11
CA GLU A 443 15.07 7.54 -9.76
C GLU A 443 15.31 8.37 -11.03
N GLY A 444 14.60 9.47 -11.16
CA GLY A 444 14.78 10.37 -12.29
C GLY A 444 14.41 11.80 -11.97
N ARG A 445 14.77 12.69 -12.88
CA ARG A 445 14.49 14.13 -12.83
C ARG A 445 13.69 14.52 -14.05
N MET A 446 12.41 14.84 -13.84
CA MET A 446 11.53 15.36 -14.89
C MET A 446 11.90 16.83 -15.14
N GLN A 447 12.50 17.09 -16.27
CA GLN A 447 12.90 18.44 -16.69
C GLN A 447 11.80 19.14 -17.50
N ARG A 448 10.95 18.37 -18.18
CA ARG A 448 9.84 18.91 -18.98
C ARG A 448 8.66 17.94 -18.98
N SER A 449 7.45 18.51 -19.05
CA SER A 449 6.23 17.79 -19.39
C SER A 449 5.49 18.57 -20.48
N GLY A 450 5.45 18.03 -21.69
CA GLY A 450 4.92 18.74 -22.83
C GLY A 450 5.60 20.10 -23.05
N ALA A 451 4.84 21.19 -22.96
CA ALA A 451 5.34 22.56 -23.08
C ALA A 451 5.95 23.13 -21.77
N LEU A 452 5.71 22.49 -20.64
CA LEU A 452 6.16 22.97 -19.32
C LEU A 452 7.63 22.65 -19.11
N ASP A 453 8.41 23.65 -18.68
CA ASP A 453 9.83 23.54 -18.39
C ASP A 453 10.08 23.64 -16.88
N PHE A 454 10.64 22.56 -16.31
CA PHE A 454 11.01 22.44 -14.91
C PHE A 454 12.54 22.52 -14.70
N GLY A 455 13.32 22.89 -15.73
CA GLY A 455 14.79 22.81 -15.70
C GLY A 455 15.47 23.58 -14.55
N LYS A 456 14.81 24.62 -14.01
CA LYS A 456 15.29 25.37 -12.84
C LYS A 456 15.12 24.61 -11.52
N ASN A 457 14.10 23.75 -11.40
CA ASN A 457 13.81 22.94 -10.23
C ASN A 457 13.13 21.64 -10.68
N PRO A 458 13.89 20.70 -11.28
CA PRO A 458 13.35 19.48 -11.86
C PRO A 458 12.61 18.64 -10.81
N VAL A 459 11.46 18.09 -11.18
CA VAL A 459 10.71 17.20 -10.29
C VAL A 459 11.48 15.89 -10.15
N VAL A 460 11.91 15.58 -8.94
CA VAL A 460 12.50 14.28 -8.61
C VAL A 460 11.37 13.26 -8.51
N VAL A 461 11.47 12.19 -9.30
CA VAL A 461 10.49 11.09 -9.32
C VAL A 461 11.18 9.79 -8.95
N ILE A 462 10.54 8.99 -8.06
CA ILE A 462 11.08 7.73 -7.54
C ILE A 462 10.03 6.64 -7.68
N LEU A 463 10.43 5.47 -8.16
CA LEU A 463 9.70 4.21 -7.98
C LEU A 463 10.28 3.47 -6.79
N SER A 464 9.43 3.17 -5.79
CA SER A 464 9.89 2.70 -4.47
C SER A 464 10.28 1.23 -4.39
N GLY A 465 9.97 0.44 -5.42
CA GLY A 465 10.23 -0.99 -5.48
C GLY A 465 9.11 -1.87 -4.93
N PRO A 466 8.77 -2.98 -5.63
CA PRO A 466 7.72 -3.91 -5.24
C PRO A 466 8.23 -4.95 -4.25
N LEU A 467 7.37 -5.42 -3.35
CA LEU A 467 7.69 -6.55 -2.47
C LEU A 467 7.16 -7.89 -2.98
N GLY A 468 5.99 -7.89 -3.66
CA GLY A 468 5.24 -9.11 -3.94
C GLY A 468 5.43 -9.70 -5.33
N THR A 469 5.96 -8.91 -6.27
CA THR A 469 6.04 -9.27 -7.69
C THR A 469 6.96 -10.45 -7.96
N GLY A 470 6.54 -11.35 -8.84
CA GLY A 470 7.32 -12.47 -9.34
C GLY A 470 7.52 -12.39 -10.87
N ASP A 471 7.98 -13.48 -11.48
CA ASP A 471 8.39 -13.54 -12.89
C ASP A 471 7.32 -13.05 -13.88
N ARG A 472 6.05 -13.31 -13.59
CA ARG A 472 4.94 -12.93 -14.45
C ARG A 472 4.41 -11.53 -14.20
N GLY A 473 4.83 -10.90 -13.11
CA GLY A 473 4.38 -9.56 -12.75
C GLY A 473 5.27 -8.44 -13.29
N TRP A 474 6.40 -8.75 -13.91
CA TRP A 474 7.29 -7.73 -14.47
C TRP A 474 6.74 -7.19 -15.79
N PRO A 475 6.64 -5.86 -15.98
CA PRO A 475 6.18 -5.28 -17.24
C PRO A 475 6.91 -5.82 -18.47
N SER A 476 8.21 -6.05 -18.40
CA SER A 476 8.99 -6.61 -19.50
C SER A 476 8.57 -8.04 -19.89
N ALA A 477 8.13 -8.84 -18.93
CA ALA A 477 7.65 -10.19 -19.20
C ALA A 477 6.24 -10.21 -19.82
N PHE A 478 5.36 -9.29 -19.39
CA PHE A 478 3.98 -9.21 -19.90
C PHE A 478 3.85 -8.41 -21.18
N ARG A 479 4.54 -7.27 -21.26
CA ARG A 479 4.35 -6.26 -22.30
C ARG A 479 5.52 -6.16 -23.26
N GLY A 480 6.62 -6.89 -22.99
CA GLY A 480 7.84 -6.82 -23.78
C GLY A 480 8.65 -5.54 -23.57
N ILE A 481 8.20 -4.66 -22.67
CA ILE A 481 8.89 -3.41 -22.31
C ILE A 481 8.79 -3.19 -20.80
N GLY A 482 9.91 -2.83 -20.15
CA GLY A 482 9.93 -2.37 -18.77
C GLY A 482 9.42 -0.94 -18.63
N ALA A 483 9.35 -0.45 -17.40
CA ALA A 483 9.05 0.96 -17.16
C ALA A 483 10.05 1.85 -17.89
N THR A 484 9.56 2.82 -18.63
CA THR A 484 10.37 3.77 -19.42
C THR A 484 9.73 5.16 -19.36
N PRO A 485 10.50 6.25 -19.45
CA PRO A 485 9.93 7.59 -19.47
C PRO A 485 8.88 7.74 -20.56
N SER A 486 7.75 8.39 -20.21
CA SER A 486 6.71 8.71 -21.19
C SER A 486 7.27 9.57 -22.32
N THR A 487 6.76 9.37 -23.54
CA THR A 487 7.14 10.16 -24.73
C THR A 487 6.80 11.65 -24.59
N HIS A 488 5.92 12.03 -23.65
CA HIS A 488 5.57 13.42 -23.34
C HIS A 488 6.56 14.11 -22.40
N LEU A 489 7.51 13.38 -21.83
CA LEU A 489 8.45 13.89 -20.82
C LEU A 489 9.87 14.03 -21.36
N THR A 490 10.60 15.00 -20.83
CA THR A 490 12.06 15.00 -20.86
C THR A 490 12.54 14.65 -19.48
N MET A 491 13.14 13.46 -19.34
CA MET A 491 13.66 12.96 -18.07
C MET A 491 15.14 12.66 -18.15
N VAL A 492 15.84 12.96 -17.06
CA VAL A 492 17.16 12.39 -16.79
C VAL A 492 16.95 11.24 -15.82
N GLU A 493 17.27 10.03 -16.25
CA GLU A 493 17.19 8.83 -15.42
C GLU A 493 18.50 8.67 -14.63
N ASP A 494 18.51 9.10 -13.38
CA ASP A 494 19.67 8.92 -12.47
C ASP A 494 19.83 7.44 -12.06
N LEU A 495 18.73 6.71 -12.02
CA LEU A 495 18.63 5.26 -11.89
C LEU A 495 17.53 4.77 -12.81
N LYS A 496 17.90 4.06 -13.89
CA LYS A 496 16.93 3.44 -14.79
C LYS A 496 16.11 2.38 -14.04
N PRO A 497 14.84 2.17 -14.41
CA PRO A 497 13.99 1.17 -13.77
C PRO A 497 14.62 -0.22 -13.72
N ILE A 498 14.67 -0.79 -12.53
CA ILE A 498 15.16 -2.14 -12.23
C ILE A 498 13.98 -2.98 -11.75
N GLU A 499 13.60 -3.99 -12.52
CA GLU A 499 12.55 -4.95 -12.18
C GLU A 499 13.09 -6.00 -11.20
N GLU A 500 13.25 -5.62 -9.96
CA GLU A 500 13.64 -6.49 -8.84
C GLU A 500 12.83 -6.11 -7.59
N ASN A 501 12.62 -7.07 -6.70
CA ASN A 501 11.95 -6.79 -5.43
C ASN A 501 12.81 -5.86 -4.57
N GLY A 502 12.16 -5.00 -3.78
CA GLY A 502 12.90 -4.10 -2.91
C GLY A 502 12.06 -3.04 -2.24
N PHE A 503 12.74 -2.10 -1.63
CA PHE A 503 12.16 -0.98 -0.90
C PHE A 503 13.16 0.18 -0.83
N ILE A 504 12.69 1.34 -0.39
CA ILE A 504 13.58 2.47 -0.08
C ILE A 504 13.48 2.84 1.40
N ILE A 505 14.58 3.37 1.94
CA ILE A 505 14.64 4.08 3.23
C ILE A 505 14.96 5.54 2.94
N ALA A 506 14.06 6.44 3.34
CA ALA A 506 14.22 7.88 3.15
C ALA A 506 14.37 8.58 4.50
N ASP A 507 15.48 9.27 4.71
CA ASP A 507 15.74 10.11 5.88
C ASP A 507 15.55 11.58 5.51
N PHE A 508 14.63 12.23 6.19
CA PHE A 508 14.35 13.66 6.07
C PHE A 508 14.99 14.41 7.22
N THR A 509 15.75 15.45 6.90
CA THR A 509 16.31 16.41 7.86
C THR A 509 16.01 17.83 7.39
N LYS A 510 16.29 18.83 8.20
CA LYS A 510 16.09 20.24 7.79
C LYS A 510 16.88 20.62 6.52
N ASP A 511 17.98 19.92 6.23
CA ASP A 511 18.93 20.29 5.17
C ASP A 511 18.66 19.52 3.85
N GLY A 512 17.93 18.41 3.91
CA GLY A 512 17.64 17.60 2.73
C GLY A 512 17.05 16.24 3.02
N ILE A 513 17.07 15.39 1.99
CA ILE A 513 16.52 14.02 2.04
C ILE A 513 17.60 13.06 1.54
N THR A 514 17.90 12.04 2.33
CA THR A 514 18.79 10.93 1.92
C THR A 514 17.93 9.72 1.60
N VAL A 515 17.99 9.22 0.37
CA VAL A 515 17.26 8.03 -0.08
C VAL A 515 18.24 6.88 -0.30
N ARG A 516 17.97 5.74 0.35
CA ARG A 516 18.73 4.50 0.20
C ARG A 516 17.84 3.48 -0.49
N TYR A 517 18.36 2.87 -1.55
CA TYR A 517 17.66 1.91 -2.39
C TYR A 517 18.15 0.49 -2.11
N PHE A 518 17.22 -0.44 -1.87
CA PHE A 518 17.49 -1.85 -1.59
C PHE A 518 16.84 -2.71 -2.64
N ARG A 519 17.51 -3.76 -3.10
CA ARG A 519 16.99 -4.70 -4.08
C ARG A 519 17.34 -6.14 -3.74
N PHE A 520 16.46 -7.04 -4.11
CA PHE A 520 16.61 -8.47 -3.98
C PHE A 520 16.14 -9.15 -5.27
N ASN A 521 16.97 -10.03 -5.82
CA ASN A 521 16.65 -10.81 -7.00
C ASN A 521 16.51 -12.28 -6.62
N TYR A 522 15.28 -12.78 -6.66
CA TYR A 522 14.93 -14.15 -6.28
C TYR A 522 15.73 -15.23 -7.01
N HIS A 523 16.08 -15.01 -8.29
CA HIS A 523 16.80 -15.99 -9.10
C HIS A 523 18.33 -15.92 -8.97
N LYS A 524 18.86 -14.84 -8.40
CA LYS A 524 20.31 -14.61 -8.35
C LYS A 524 20.88 -14.64 -6.94
N GLN A 525 20.03 -14.50 -5.94
CA GLN A 525 20.44 -14.35 -4.54
C GLN A 525 19.76 -15.39 -3.67
N SER A 526 20.48 -15.92 -2.68
CA SER A 526 19.85 -16.78 -1.68
C SER A 526 18.96 -15.96 -0.74
N PRO A 527 17.91 -16.55 -0.17
CA PRO A 527 17.05 -15.89 0.81
C PRO A 527 17.78 -15.23 1.97
N GLU A 528 18.90 -15.80 2.40
CA GLU A 528 19.71 -15.32 3.53
C GLU A 528 20.36 -13.95 3.24
N THR A 529 20.62 -13.63 1.97
CA THR A 529 21.16 -12.34 1.57
C THR A 529 20.25 -11.18 1.97
N ILE A 530 18.94 -11.43 2.13
CA ILE A 530 17.99 -10.38 2.53
C ILE A 530 18.36 -9.79 3.90
N ASP A 531 18.84 -10.59 4.84
CA ASP A 531 19.12 -10.15 6.22
C ASP A 531 20.26 -9.14 6.30
N THR A 532 21.16 -9.19 5.32
CA THR A 532 22.34 -8.33 5.24
C THR A 532 22.33 -7.41 4.04
N LEU A 533 21.17 -7.21 3.38
CA LEU A 533 21.07 -6.28 2.26
C LEU A 533 21.58 -4.89 2.65
N GLU A 534 22.56 -4.42 1.90
CA GLU A 534 23.01 -3.03 1.95
C GLU A 534 22.38 -2.22 0.81
N PRO A 535 22.27 -0.90 0.96
CA PRO A 535 21.78 -0.08 -0.12
C PRO A 535 22.72 -0.16 -1.32
N PHE A 536 22.19 -0.57 -2.48
CA PHE A 536 22.99 -0.59 -3.71
C PHE A 536 23.18 0.81 -4.31
N ARG A 537 22.37 1.77 -3.86
CA ARG A 537 22.44 3.19 -4.21
C ARG A 537 22.03 4.04 -3.02
N VAL A 538 22.69 5.18 -2.87
CA VAL A 538 22.34 6.25 -1.94
C VAL A 538 22.30 7.56 -2.71
N THR A 539 21.22 8.32 -2.58
CA THR A 539 21.06 9.64 -3.19
C THR A 539 20.81 10.67 -2.10
N GLU A 540 21.55 11.77 -2.17
CA GLU A 540 21.35 12.94 -1.32
C GLU A 540 20.69 14.05 -2.11
N LEU A 541 19.48 14.41 -1.72
CA LEU A 541 18.72 15.52 -2.27
C LEU A 541 18.87 16.71 -1.31
N LYS A 542 19.55 17.75 -1.74
CA LYS A 542 19.76 18.97 -0.95
C LYS A 542 18.64 19.96 -1.24
N ARG A 543 18.20 20.66 -0.22
CA ARG A 543 17.28 21.78 -0.40
C ARG A 543 17.96 22.91 -1.17
N PRO A 544 17.23 23.61 -2.07
CA PRO A 544 17.77 24.76 -2.81
C PRO A 544 18.13 25.93 -1.90
#